data_96302d1c7a30c1f7b23e2d706da4dbd2
#
_entry.id   96302d1c7a30c1f7b23e2d706da4dbd2
#
_cell.length_a   1.000
_cell.length_b   1.000
_cell.length_c   1.000
_cell.angle_alpha   90.00
_cell.angle_beta   90.00
_cell.angle_gamma   90.00
#
_symmetry.space_group_name_H-M   'P 1'
#
loop_
_entity.id
_entity.type
_entity.pdbx_description
1 polymer ?
#
loop_
_entity_poly.entity_id
_entity_poly.type
_entity_poly.pdbx_seq_one_letter_code
_entity_poly.pdbx_strand_id
1 'polypeptide(L)'
;YHEYNKDYHLGQWRCWYDFGMGALGDWGAHILDTVHEFLELGLPYEVTLTHQEGHNDYFFPYSSTILFRFPQRKGMPPVDITWYDGLDNLPPIPAGYGVSGLDPNIPKTNQGDVPPAKLNPGKIIYSKELTFKGGSHGSTLSIIPEEKAKEMADKLPKVPKSPSNHFENFLLACNGIEKTRSPFEINGVLSQVFSLGVMAQRLNTQ
;
A
#
# COMPACT_ATOMS: atom_id res chain seq x y z
N TYR A 1 -14.08 -28.65 18.01
CA TYR A 1 -13.06 -29.16 17.10
C TYR A 1 -13.58 -29.11 15.67
N HIS A 2 -12.82 -28.47 14.76
CA HIS A 2 -13.10 -28.42 13.34
C HIS A 2 -11.92 -29.00 12.58
N GLU A 3 -12.19 -29.68 11.48
CA GLU A 3 -11.15 -30.23 10.64
C GLU A 3 -10.43 -29.10 9.89
N TYR A 4 -9.17 -29.36 9.53
CA TYR A 4 -8.40 -28.45 8.70
C TYR A 4 -9.05 -28.28 7.32
N ASN A 5 -9.19 -27.06 6.90
CA ASN A 5 -9.66 -26.73 5.55
C ASN A 5 -8.62 -25.88 4.81
N LYS A 6 -8.10 -26.40 3.71
CA LYS A 6 -7.09 -25.73 2.88
C LYS A 6 -7.59 -24.41 2.28
N ASP A 7 -8.90 -24.24 2.13
CA ASP A 7 -9.48 -23.05 1.51
C ASP A 7 -9.47 -21.83 2.47
N TYR A 8 -9.21 -22.07 3.77
CA TYR A 8 -9.03 -21.01 4.76
C TYR A 8 -7.58 -20.85 5.22
N HIS A 9 -6.76 -21.86 5.04
CA HIS A 9 -5.38 -21.91 5.52
C HIS A 9 -4.39 -21.89 4.34
N LEU A 10 -3.21 -21.49 4.50
CA LEU A 10 -2.43 -20.68 5.43
C LEU A 10 -2.46 -19.18 5.11
N GLY A 11 -3.43 -18.65 4.54
CA GLY A 11 -3.48 -17.26 4.11
C GLY A 11 -4.72 -16.97 3.28
N GLN A 12 -5.37 -18.03 2.78
CA GLN A 12 -6.57 -17.92 1.96
C GLN A 12 -7.76 -17.28 2.68
N TRP A 13 -7.79 -17.35 4.03
CA TRP A 13 -8.83 -16.68 4.83
C TRP A 13 -8.93 -15.17 4.52
N ARG A 14 -7.83 -14.54 4.11
CA ARG A 14 -7.81 -13.12 3.71
C ARG A 14 -8.69 -12.83 2.49
N CYS A 15 -8.93 -13.85 1.66
CA CYS A 15 -9.70 -13.71 0.43
C CYS A 15 -11.21 -13.79 0.66
N TRP A 16 -11.67 -14.12 1.87
CA TRP A 16 -13.08 -14.23 2.20
C TRP A 16 -13.58 -12.96 2.88
N TYR A 17 -14.69 -12.42 2.42
CA TYR A 17 -15.29 -11.21 3.02
C TYR A 17 -15.62 -11.37 4.52
N ASP A 18 -15.97 -12.60 4.95
CA ASP A 18 -16.32 -12.86 6.35
C ASP A 18 -15.11 -12.91 7.28
N PHE A 19 -13.89 -13.06 6.77
CA PHE A 19 -12.72 -13.31 7.59
C PHE A 19 -11.58 -12.31 7.37
N GLY A 20 -11.54 -11.66 6.21
CA GLY A 20 -10.44 -10.80 5.84
C GLY A 20 -10.86 -9.54 5.10
N MET A 21 -9.87 -8.77 4.69
CA MET A 21 -10.05 -7.52 3.97
C MET A 21 -9.39 -7.53 2.58
N GLY A 22 -9.12 -8.72 2.04
CA GLY A 22 -8.49 -8.88 0.72
C GLY A 22 -7.10 -8.25 0.60
N ALA A 23 -6.66 -8.05 -0.63
CA ALA A 23 -5.35 -7.47 -0.92
C ALA A 23 -5.21 -6.05 -0.39
N LEU A 24 -6.26 -5.22 -0.50
CA LEU A 24 -6.22 -3.84 -0.03
C LEU A 24 -6.00 -3.76 1.49
N GLY A 25 -6.69 -4.56 2.28
CA GLY A 25 -6.53 -4.52 3.74
C GLY A 25 -5.24 -5.17 4.21
N ASP A 26 -4.78 -6.23 3.54
CA ASP A 26 -3.55 -6.95 3.90
C ASP A 26 -2.28 -6.18 3.49
N TRP A 27 -2.22 -5.75 2.22
CA TRP A 27 -1.05 -5.06 1.66
C TRP A 27 -1.13 -3.54 1.73
N GLY A 28 -2.32 -2.98 1.84
CA GLY A 28 -2.52 -1.53 1.88
C GLY A 28 -1.75 -0.86 3.00
N ALA A 29 -1.71 -1.45 4.19
CA ALA A 29 -0.96 -0.92 5.32
C ALA A 29 0.55 -0.82 5.02
N HIS A 30 1.11 -1.76 4.25
CA HIS A 30 2.52 -1.74 3.88
C HIS A 30 2.84 -0.76 2.75
N ILE A 31 1.88 -0.50 1.87
CA ILE A 31 2.09 0.29 0.65
C ILE A 31 1.67 1.74 0.85
N LEU A 32 0.50 1.98 1.46
CA LEU A 32 -0.10 3.31 1.56
C LEU A 32 0.26 4.07 2.83
N ASP A 33 0.73 3.41 3.88
CA ASP A 33 1.07 4.03 5.17
C ASP A 33 1.93 5.29 5.01
N THR A 34 3.09 5.15 4.36
CA THR A 34 4.02 6.27 4.12
C THR A 34 3.35 7.43 3.36
N VAL A 35 2.56 7.12 2.32
CA VAL A 35 1.88 8.15 1.52
C VAL A 35 0.79 8.83 2.34
N HIS A 36 0.02 8.05 3.07
CA HIS A 36 -1.10 8.53 3.86
C HIS A 36 -0.63 9.44 4.99
N GLU A 37 0.41 9.04 5.72
CA GLU A 37 0.97 9.79 6.84
C GLU A 37 1.66 11.07 6.35
N PHE A 38 2.65 10.97 5.45
CA PHE A 38 3.47 12.12 5.05
C PHE A 38 2.73 13.16 4.21
N LEU A 39 1.69 12.76 3.50
CA LEU A 39 0.83 13.70 2.80
C LEU A 39 -0.39 14.14 3.62
N GLU A 40 -0.48 13.71 4.89
CA GLU A 40 -1.57 14.06 5.82
C GLU A 40 -2.96 13.89 5.17
N LEU A 41 -3.20 12.74 4.50
CA LEU A 41 -4.35 12.56 3.62
C LEU A 41 -5.70 12.58 4.36
N GLY A 42 -5.77 12.02 5.55
CA GLY A 42 -7.03 11.87 6.28
C GLY A 42 -7.99 10.90 5.57
N LEU A 43 -9.28 11.24 5.54
CA LEU A 43 -10.30 10.46 4.85
C LEU A 43 -10.56 10.98 3.43
N PRO A 44 -10.79 10.10 2.46
CA PRO A 44 -11.20 10.50 1.13
C PRO A 44 -12.64 11.02 1.17
N TYR A 45 -12.96 11.97 0.30
CA TYR A 45 -14.33 12.44 0.11
C TYR A 45 -15.09 11.62 -0.94
N GLU A 46 -14.37 10.82 -1.73
CA GLU A 46 -14.95 9.96 -2.75
C GLU A 46 -14.10 8.69 -2.89
N VAL A 47 -14.75 7.55 -3.01
CA VAL A 47 -14.15 6.25 -3.30
C VAL A 47 -14.94 5.61 -4.44
N THR A 48 -14.26 5.31 -5.55
CA THR A 48 -14.90 4.78 -6.75
C THR A 48 -14.20 3.49 -7.17
N LEU A 49 -14.97 2.43 -7.33
CA LEU A 49 -14.51 1.20 -7.97
C LEU A 49 -14.54 1.42 -9.49
N THR A 50 -13.38 1.49 -10.13
CA THR A 50 -13.27 1.77 -11.56
C THR A 50 -13.11 0.52 -12.41
N HIS A 51 -12.69 -0.60 -11.79
CA HIS A 51 -12.55 -1.90 -12.44
C HIS A 51 -12.68 -3.02 -11.41
N GLN A 52 -13.32 -4.11 -11.79
CA GLN A 52 -13.38 -5.32 -10.98
C GLN A 52 -13.68 -6.55 -11.84
N GLU A 53 -12.97 -7.65 -11.57
CA GLU A 53 -13.20 -8.97 -12.17
C GLU A 53 -13.43 -10.03 -11.11
N GLY A 54 -14.40 -10.92 -11.36
CA GLY A 54 -14.71 -12.03 -10.46
C GLY A 54 -15.51 -11.63 -9.22
N HIS A 55 -16.34 -10.56 -9.32
CA HIS A 55 -17.24 -10.18 -8.23
C HIS A 55 -18.20 -11.31 -7.85
N ASN A 56 -18.34 -11.53 -6.55
CA ASN A 56 -19.27 -12.48 -5.95
C ASN A 56 -19.53 -12.11 -4.48
N ASP A 57 -20.45 -12.81 -3.82
CA ASP A 57 -20.86 -12.50 -2.45
C ASP A 57 -19.91 -13.04 -1.37
N TYR A 58 -18.92 -13.86 -1.71
CA TYR A 58 -18.11 -14.60 -0.75
C TYR A 58 -16.65 -14.19 -0.74
N PHE A 59 -16.06 -13.97 -1.91
CA PHE A 59 -14.63 -13.76 -2.08
C PHE A 59 -14.32 -12.38 -2.64
N PHE A 60 -13.16 -11.86 -2.27
CA PHE A 60 -12.60 -10.71 -2.95
C PHE A 60 -12.36 -10.99 -4.44
N PRO A 61 -12.49 -9.98 -5.30
CA PRO A 61 -12.32 -10.13 -6.73
C PRO A 61 -10.90 -10.58 -7.10
N TYR A 62 -10.74 -11.16 -8.29
CA TYR A 62 -9.42 -11.54 -8.82
C TYR A 62 -8.55 -10.34 -9.14
N SER A 63 -9.19 -9.26 -9.57
CA SER A 63 -8.54 -7.97 -9.79
C SER A 63 -9.50 -6.83 -9.49
N SER A 64 -8.97 -5.72 -9.02
CA SER A 64 -9.74 -4.50 -8.84
C SER A 64 -8.89 -3.25 -9.00
N THR A 65 -9.54 -2.16 -9.40
CA THR A 65 -8.96 -0.82 -9.40
C THR A 65 -9.90 0.12 -8.65
N ILE A 66 -9.38 0.76 -7.60
CA ILE A 66 -10.13 1.64 -6.73
C ILE A 66 -9.48 3.02 -6.74
N LEU A 67 -10.26 4.04 -7.01
CA LEU A 67 -9.85 5.44 -6.94
C LEU A 67 -10.33 6.06 -5.63
N PHE A 68 -9.40 6.58 -4.85
CA PHE A 68 -9.64 7.36 -3.65
C PHE A 68 -9.29 8.82 -3.91
N ARG A 69 -10.20 9.74 -3.67
CA ARG A 69 -9.99 11.18 -3.83
C ARG A 69 -9.91 11.88 -2.50
N PHE A 70 -8.79 12.53 -2.25
CA PHE A 70 -8.53 13.25 -1.01
C PHE A 70 -8.60 14.76 -1.23
N PRO A 71 -9.21 15.50 -0.29
CA PRO A 71 -9.36 16.94 -0.43
C PRO A 71 -8.04 17.69 -0.31
N GLN A 72 -8.04 18.95 -0.67
CA GLN A 72 -6.96 19.88 -0.38
C GLN A 72 -6.74 19.97 1.14
N ARG A 73 -5.48 20.01 1.57
CA ARG A 73 -5.07 20.12 2.98
C ARG A 73 -4.04 21.25 3.12
N LYS A 74 -4.05 21.99 4.23
CA LYS A 74 -3.06 23.00 4.68
C LYS A 74 -1.88 23.29 3.73
N GLY A 75 -2.12 23.88 2.57
CA GLY A 75 -1.09 24.21 1.58
C GLY A 75 -0.70 23.04 0.64
N MET A 76 -1.23 21.85 0.85
CA MET A 76 -1.05 20.71 -0.04
C MET A 76 -2.25 20.57 -1.00
N PRO A 77 -2.03 20.26 -2.28
CA PRO A 77 -3.09 20.09 -3.26
C PRO A 77 -3.97 18.87 -2.94
N PRO A 78 -5.15 18.75 -3.57
CA PRO A 78 -5.89 17.49 -3.54
C PRO A 78 -5.04 16.37 -4.15
N VAL A 79 -5.28 15.13 -3.71
CA VAL A 79 -4.54 13.94 -4.15
C VAL A 79 -5.53 12.85 -4.54
N ASP A 80 -5.28 12.23 -5.67
CA ASP A 80 -5.95 11.01 -6.09
C ASP A 80 -4.99 9.84 -5.89
N ILE A 81 -5.48 8.79 -5.22
CA ILE A 81 -4.78 7.52 -5.09
C ILE A 81 -5.56 6.48 -5.88
N THR A 82 -4.88 5.80 -6.79
CA THR A 82 -5.43 4.64 -7.48
C THR A 82 -4.75 3.39 -6.97
N TRP A 83 -5.53 2.52 -6.36
CA TRP A 83 -5.12 1.19 -5.94
C TRP A 83 -5.36 0.20 -7.07
N TYR A 84 -4.37 -0.62 -7.36
CA TYR A 84 -4.46 -1.72 -8.32
C TYR A 84 -4.14 -3.02 -7.60
N ASP A 85 -4.97 -4.03 -7.75
CA ASP A 85 -4.67 -5.41 -7.39
C ASP A 85 -5.04 -6.38 -8.52
N GLY A 86 -4.42 -7.54 -8.50
CA GLY A 86 -4.54 -8.55 -9.56
C GLY A 86 -3.24 -8.72 -10.35
N LEU A 87 -3.02 -9.93 -10.89
CA LEU A 87 -1.76 -10.29 -11.57
C LEU A 87 -1.50 -9.47 -12.84
N ASP A 88 -2.55 -9.19 -13.59
CA ASP A 88 -2.47 -8.47 -14.88
C ASP A 88 -3.06 -7.05 -14.84
N ASN A 89 -3.64 -6.67 -13.70
CA ASN A 89 -4.21 -5.34 -13.51
C ASN A 89 -3.16 -4.40 -12.92
N LEU A 90 -2.25 -3.94 -13.76
CA LEU A 90 -1.11 -3.12 -13.36
C LEU A 90 -1.31 -1.65 -13.78
N PRO A 91 -0.82 -0.68 -12.97
CA PRO A 91 -0.80 0.70 -13.37
C PRO A 91 0.15 0.92 -14.56
N PRO A 92 -0.01 2.03 -15.31
CA PRO A 92 0.99 2.45 -16.28
C PRO A 92 2.36 2.60 -15.62
N ILE A 93 3.38 1.98 -16.21
CA ILE A 93 4.76 2.03 -15.66
C ILE A 93 5.42 3.32 -16.19
N PRO A 94 5.87 4.23 -15.30
CA PRO A 94 6.52 5.45 -15.74
C PRO A 94 7.91 5.21 -16.32
N ALA A 95 8.33 6.12 -17.21
CA ALA A 95 9.68 6.10 -17.73
C ALA A 95 10.71 6.16 -16.60
N GLY A 96 11.78 5.36 -16.72
CA GLY A 96 12.84 5.29 -15.71
C GLY A 96 12.50 4.50 -14.46
N TYR A 97 11.38 3.78 -14.43
CA TYR A 97 11.05 2.89 -13.30
C TYR A 97 12.10 1.81 -13.09
N GLY A 98 12.69 1.29 -14.19
CA GLY A 98 13.66 0.20 -14.17
C GLY A 98 13.01 -1.17 -14.33
N VAL A 99 13.84 -2.22 -14.21
CA VAL A 99 13.41 -3.62 -14.32
C VAL A 99 12.84 -4.06 -12.99
N SER A 100 11.67 -4.67 -13.00
CA SER A 100 11.11 -5.34 -11.84
C SER A 100 11.66 -6.77 -11.71
N GLY A 101 11.54 -7.36 -10.54
CA GLY A 101 12.02 -8.70 -10.22
C GLY A 101 11.17 -9.32 -9.11
N LEU A 102 11.66 -10.38 -8.50
CA LEU A 102 10.96 -10.99 -7.37
C LEU A 102 11.02 -10.05 -6.15
N ASP A 103 9.87 -9.72 -5.55
CA ASP A 103 9.83 -8.97 -4.30
C ASP A 103 10.35 -9.87 -3.16
N PRO A 104 11.42 -9.48 -2.44
CA PRO A 104 11.97 -10.29 -1.35
C PRO A 104 11.02 -10.43 -0.16
N ASN A 105 9.99 -9.60 -0.06
CA ASN A 105 9.01 -9.63 1.01
C ASN A 105 7.84 -10.60 0.74
N ILE A 106 7.75 -11.17 -0.47
CA ILE A 106 6.74 -12.18 -0.76
C ILE A 106 7.09 -13.48 -0.04
N PRO A 107 6.22 -14.02 0.84
CA PRO A 107 6.50 -15.26 1.55
C PRO A 107 6.74 -16.43 0.60
N LYS A 108 7.82 -17.18 0.81
CA LYS A 108 8.19 -18.33 -0.04
C LYS A 108 7.32 -19.59 0.18
N THR A 109 6.51 -19.61 1.21
CA THR A 109 5.86 -20.83 1.73
C THR A 109 4.75 -21.43 0.89
N ASN A 110 4.17 -20.70 -0.06
CA ASN A 110 3.06 -21.19 -0.89
C ASN A 110 3.30 -20.94 -2.38
N GLN A 111 4.52 -20.67 -2.73
CA GLN A 111 4.87 -20.30 -4.09
C GLN A 111 5.57 -21.48 -4.72
N GLY A 112 4.92 -22.10 -5.70
CA GLY A 112 5.65 -22.75 -6.75
C GLY A 112 6.65 -21.80 -7.42
N ASP A 113 7.18 -22.12 -8.56
CA ASP A 113 8.02 -21.21 -9.35
C ASP A 113 7.21 -19.95 -9.75
N VAL A 114 7.29 -18.92 -8.90
CA VAL A 114 6.65 -17.62 -9.21
C VAL A 114 7.53 -16.90 -10.22
N PRO A 115 7.01 -16.59 -11.40
CA PRO A 115 7.78 -15.87 -12.40
C PRO A 115 8.11 -14.44 -11.88
N PRO A 116 9.23 -13.84 -12.32
CA PRO A 116 9.56 -12.47 -12.00
C PRO A 116 8.41 -11.53 -12.37
N ALA A 117 7.98 -10.71 -11.43
CA ALA A 117 6.90 -9.76 -11.66
C ALA A 117 7.34 -8.63 -12.60
N LYS A 118 6.47 -8.20 -13.51
CA LYS A 118 6.69 -7.00 -14.34
C LYS A 118 6.78 -5.74 -13.47
N LEU A 119 6.00 -5.72 -12.41
CA LEU A 119 5.97 -4.67 -11.40
C LEU A 119 5.79 -5.31 -10.04
N ASN A 120 6.69 -5.05 -9.11
CA ASN A 120 6.55 -5.53 -7.74
C ASN A 120 5.53 -4.70 -6.97
N PRO A 121 4.88 -5.27 -5.94
CA PRO A 121 4.03 -4.49 -5.04
C PRO A 121 4.77 -3.27 -4.49
N GLY A 122 4.12 -2.13 -4.51
CA GLY A 122 4.73 -0.87 -4.10
C GLY A 122 3.89 0.34 -4.48
N LYS A 123 4.55 1.48 -4.55
CA LYS A 123 3.91 2.77 -4.82
C LYS A 123 4.69 3.61 -5.82
N ILE A 124 3.96 4.38 -6.60
CA ILE A 124 4.50 5.43 -7.49
C ILE A 124 3.79 6.72 -7.11
N ILE A 125 4.55 7.77 -6.86
CA ILE A 125 4.02 9.08 -6.48
C ILE A 125 4.43 10.09 -7.55
N TYR A 126 3.45 10.72 -8.15
CA TYR A 126 3.65 11.76 -9.17
C TYR A 126 3.50 13.14 -8.53
N SER A 127 4.47 14.01 -8.74
CA SER A 127 4.36 15.43 -8.44
C SER A 127 4.56 16.25 -9.72
N LYS A 128 4.51 17.58 -9.64
CA LYS A 128 4.72 18.44 -10.81
C LYS A 128 6.10 18.27 -11.44
N GLU A 129 7.13 18.02 -10.65
CA GLU A 129 8.52 18.03 -11.10
C GLU A 129 9.22 16.70 -10.93
N LEU A 130 8.77 15.88 -9.99
CA LEU A 130 9.43 14.65 -9.60
C LEU A 130 8.46 13.48 -9.58
N THR A 131 8.98 12.31 -9.93
CA THR A 131 8.29 11.03 -9.74
C THR A 131 9.09 10.19 -8.76
N PHE A 132 8.38 9.59 -7.81
CA PHE A 132 8.98 8.74 -6.79
C PHE A 132 8.47 7.32 -6.94
N LYS A 133 9.32 6.35 -6.67
CA LYS A 133 8.94 4.95 -6.49
C LYS A 133 9.33 4.46 -5.10
N GLY A 134 8.55 3.56 -4.55
CA GLY A 134 8.84 2.84 -3.31
C GLY A 134 8.34 1.41 -3.40
N GLY A 135 8.97 0.51 -2.70
CA GLY A 135 8.52 -0.88 -2.57
C GLY A 135 7.37 -1.02 -1.59
N SER A 136 7.02 -2.27 -1.28
CA SER A 136 5.91 -2.61 -0.40
C SER A 136 6.21 -2.33 1.08
N HIS A 137 7.18 -2.96 1.66
CA HIS A 137 7.42 -2.95 3.11
C HIS A 137 8.47 -1.90 3.50
N GLY A 138 8.03 -0.76 4.04
CA GLY A 138 8.89 0.22 4.69
C GLY A 138 10.09 0.71 3.87
N SER A 139 10.02 0.58 2.55
CA SER A 139 11.10 0.99 1.65
C SER A 139 11.19 2.50 1.56
N THR A 140 12.42 2.99 1.48
CA THR A 140 12.67 4.39 1.15
C THR A 140 12.14 4.72 -0.24
N LEU A 141 11.64 5.95 -0.40
CA LEU A 141 11.27 6.47 -1.70
C LEU A 141 12.52 6.84 -2.49
N SER A 142 12.53 6.51 -3.77
CA SER A 142 13.58 6.87 -4.72
C SER A 142 13.01 7.75 -5.82
N ILE A 143 13.74 8.77 -6.23
CA ILE A 143 13.38 9.60 -7.39
C ILE A 143 13.71 8.82 -8.66
N ILE A 144 12.83 8.88 -9.64
CA ILE A 144 13.03 8.30 -10.97
C ILE A 144 12.83 9.37 -12.05
N PRO A 145 13.56 9.29 -13.19
CA PRO A 145 14.67 8.37 -13.49
C PRO A 145 15.94 8.64 -12.65
N GLU A 146 16.91 7.75 -12.70
CA GLU A 146 18.14 7.83 -11.91
C GLU A 146 18.94 9.12 -12.15
N GLU A 147 18.94 9.63 -13.38
CA GLU A 147 19.56 10.92 -13.72
C GLU A 147 18.96 12.06 -12.90
N LYS A 148 17.64 12.05 -12.73
CA LYS A 148 16.94 13.06 -11.92
C LYS A 148 17.26 12.89 -10.44
N ALA A 149 17.40 11.67 -9.96
CA ALA A 149 17.82 11.40 -8.59
C ALA A 149 19.23 11.97 -8.31
N LYS A 150 20.18 11.81 -9.24
CA LYS A 150 21.52 12.38 -9.14
C LYS A 150 21.52 13.91 -9.12
N GLU A 151 20.71 14.54 -9.99
CA GLU A 151 20.56 16.01 -10.01
C GLU A 151 20.04 16.56 -8.67
N MET A 152 19.13 15.80 -8.03
CA MET A 152 18.48 16.23 -6.81
C MET A 152 19.24 15.88 -5.52
N ALA A 153 20.27 15.02 -5.58
CA ALA A 153 20.94 14.46 -4.40
C ALA A 153 21.43 15.55 -3.40
N ASP A 154 22.04 16.62 -3.92
CA ASP A 154 22.55 17.70 -3.09
C ASP A 154 21.48 18.74 -2.67
N LYS A 155 20.30 18.66 -3.29
CA LYS A 155 19.18 19.58 -3.01
C LYS A 155 18.21 19.02 -1.99
N LEU A 156 18.28 17.72 -1.70
CA LEU A 156 17.41 17.08 -0.72
C LEU A 156 17.85 17.37 0.71
N PRO A 157 16.91 17.60 1.63
CA PRO A 157 17.25 17.78 3.03
C PRO A 157 17.84 16.49 3.61
N LYS A 158 18.87 16.64 4.44
CA LYS A 158 19.41 15.51 5.20
C LYS A 158 18.47 15.18 6.35
N VAL A 159 17.87 14.01 6.31
CA VAL A 159 16.98 13.52 7.36
C VAL A 159 17.81 12.78 8.41
N PRO A 160 17.66 13.08 9.71
CA PRO A 160 18.35 12.35 10.76
C PRO A 160 17.89 10.89 10.79
N LYS A 161 18.80 10.01 11.17
CA LYS A 161 18.43 8.59 11.38
C LYS A 161 17.46 8.50 12.57
N SER A 162 16.55 7.53 12.50
CA SER A 162 15.71 7.15 13.64
C SER A 162 16.57 6.81 14.85
N PRO A 163 16.21 7.25 16.06
CA PRO A 163 16.99 6.97 17.27
C PRO A 163 16.99 5.50 17.63
N SER A 164 15.94 4.76 17.29
CA SER A 164 15.78 3.34 17.54
C SER A 164 15.31 2.59 16.28
N ASN A 165 15.53 1.29 16.22
CA ASN A 165 14.95 0.44 15.18
C ASN A 165 13.46 0.18 15.44
N HIS A 166 12.78 -0.50 14.50
CA HIS A 166 11.34 -0.75 14.58
C HIS A 166 10.90 -1.51 15.84
N PHE A 167 11.58 -2.60 16.19
CA PHE A 167 11.23 -3.41 17.37
C PHE A 167 11.58 -2.69 18.68
N GLU A 168 12.73 -2.06 18.71
CA GLU A 168 13.20 -1.27 19.85
C GLU A 168 12.28 -0.10 20.13
N ASN A 169 11.78 0.59 19.10
CA ASN A 169 10.80 1.67 19.28
C ASN A 169 9.53 1.19 20.02
N PHE A 170 9.03 0.00 19.70
CA PHE A 170 7.88 -0.56 20.40
C PHE A 170 8.16 -0.75 21.89
N LEU A 171 9.30 -1.36 22.23
CA LEU A 171 9.69 -1.59 23.63
C LEU A 171 9.92 -0.28 24.38
N LEU A 172 10.58 0.70 23.76
CA LEU A 172 10.81 2.02 24.35
C LEU A 172 9.51 2.81 24.52
N ALA A 173 8.57 2.66 23.58
CA ALA A 173 7.25 3.27 23.70
C ALA A 173 6.42 2.65 24.83
N CYS A 174 6.47 1.33 25.01
CA CYS A 174 5.84 0.66 26.15
C CYS A 174 6.38 1.16 27.50
N ASN A 175 7.64 1.55 27.55
CA ASN A 175 8.27 2.12 28.76
C ASN A 175 8.12 3.65 28.87
N GLY A 176 7.40 4.29 27.95
CA GLY A 176 7.20 5.76 27.96
C GLY A 176 8.44 6.58 27.61
N ILE A 177 9.48 5.96 27.04
CA ILE A 177 10.75 6.60 26.68
C ILE A 177 10.65 7.25 25.29
N GLU A 178 9.99 6.59 24.34
CA GLU A 178 9.70 7.09 23.00
C GLU A 178 8.19 7.10 22.74
N LYS A 179 7.77 7.82 21.70
CA LYS A 179 6.43 7.65 21.13
C LYS A 179 6.47 6.55 20.05
N THR A 180 5.40 5.78 19.94
CA THR A 180 5.26 4.82 18.84
C THR A 180 5.24 5.57 17.50
N ARG A 181 5.87 5.00 16.48
CA ARG A 181 5.87 5.55 15.10
C ARG A 181 4.64 5.14 14.30
N SER A 182 3.86 4.21 14.82
CA SER A 182 2.61 3.77 14.20
C SER A 182 1.45 3.92 15.20
N PRO A 183 1.09 5.17 15.58
CA PRO A 183 0.03 5.41 16.55
C PRO A 183 -1.35 5.17 15.93
N PHE A 184 -2.35 4.90 16.78
CA PHE A 184 -3.72 4.67 16.33
C PHE A 184 -4.35 5.88 15.65
N GLU A 185 -3.93 7.08 16.00
CA GLU A 185 -4.40 8.32 15.36
C GLU A 185 -4.12 8.35 13.85
N ILE A 186 -3.04 7.71 13.42
CA ILE A 186 -2.66 7.58 12.01
C ILE A 186 -3.27 6.30 11.43
N ASN A 187 -2.94 5.16 12.02
CA ASN A 187 -3.32 3.86 11.45
C ASN A 187 -4.82 3.55 11.57
N GLY A 188 -5.52 4.13 12.55
CA GLY A 188 -6.97 4.02 12.66
C GLY A 188 -7.68 4.70 11.48
N VAL A 189 -7.20 5.89 11.06
CA VAL A 189 -7.74 6.59 9.90
C VAL A 189 -7.42 5.84 8.60
N LEU A 190 -6.19 5.35 8.46
CA LEU A 190 -5.79 4.54 7.31
C LEU A 190 -6.63 3.26 7.19
N SER A 191 -6.95 2.60 8.31
CA SER A 191 -7.83 1.43 8.34
C SER A 191 -9.26 1.75 7.86
N GLN A 192 -9.75 2.95 8.15
CA GLN A 192 -11.04 3.41 7.63
C GLN A 192 -10.99 3.60 6.10
N VAL A 193 -9.88 4.11 5.56
CA VAL A 193 -9.69 4.22 4.10
C VAL A 193 -9.78 2.84 3.45
N PHE A 194 -9.13 1.83 4.02
CA PHE A 194 -9.21 0.46 3.50
C PHE A 194 -10.63 -0.10 3.58
N SER A 195 -11.33 0.14 4.69
CA SER A 195 -12.70 -0.30 4.86
C SER A 195 -13.64 0.28 3.80
N LEU A 196 -13.47 1.56 3.45
CA LEU A 196 -14.22 2.20 2.37
C LEU A 196 -13.95 1.56 1.01
N GLY A 197 -12.69 1.24 0.72
CA GLY A 197 -12.32 0.52 -0.52
C GLY A 197 -12.91 -0.88 -0.58
N VAL A 198 -12.86 -1.63 0.52
CA VAL A 198 -13.47 -2.97 0.64
C VAL A 198 -15.00 -2.89 0.45
N MET A 199 -15.64 -1.87 1.01
CA MET A 199 -17.07 -1.64 0.79
C MET A 199 -17.38 -1.40 -0.69
N ALA A 200 -16.57 -0.60 -1.39
CA ALA A 200 -16.74 -0.37 -2.82
C ALA A 200 -16.62 -1.67 -3.64
N GLN A 201 -15.65 -2.52 -3.31
CA GLN A 201 -15.49 -3.85 -3.93
C GLN A 201 -16.71 -4.75 -3.67
N ARG A 202 -17.15 -4.84 -2.41
CA ARG A 202 -18.26 -5.71 -2.03
C ARG A 202 -19.62 -5.27 -2.62
N LEU A 203 -19.85 -3.98 -2.63
CA LEU A 203 -21.10 -3.42 -3.16
C LEU A 203 -21.10 -3.32 -4.69
N ASN A 204 -19.94 -3.51 -5.34
CA ASN A 204 -19.76 -3.36 -6.78
C ASN A 204 -20.32 -2.02 -7.30
N THR A 205 -20.10 -0.95 -6.55
CA THR A 205 -20.60 0.38 -6.87
C THR A 205 -19.59 1.15 -7.70
N GLN A 206 -20.09 1.68 -8.82
CA GLN A 206 -19.38 2.67 -9.62
C GLN A 206 -19.73 4.07 -9.16
#